data_d774ea89d07e476944c75acf8507b045
#
_entry.id   d774ea89d07e476944c75acf8507b045
#
_cell.length_a   1.000
_cell.length_b   1.000
_cell.length_c   1.000
_cell.angle_alpha   90.00
_cell.angle_beta   90.00
_cell.angle_gamma   90.00
#
_symmetry.space_group_name_H-M   'P 1'
#
loop_
_entity.id
_entity.type
_entity.pdbx_description
1 polymer ?
#
loop_
_entity_poly.entity_id
_entity_poly.type
_entity_poly.pdbx_seq_one_letter_code
_entity_poly.pdbx_strand_id
1 'polypeptide(L)'
;MNRQEGVDFYNRVHSESNVPVTRALYYPLLRKVVENLRGHGRRSILEVGCGNGFLAEMILLEYACAYRGFDFSPMAVQNASDRTGHPELFFRGDALDPRSCASEYDTIVCTEVLEHIDADLDVIRLWRDGSWCVCTVPNFDYVGHVRFFRTPDEVAVRYGELIDIITVIRIARPIMPDGRIRTYLRNLRWSRDDPSRFLGFLGIQTFDRLGGWFLFYGTKGQQVGGTDDRR
;
A
#
# COMPACT_ATOMS: atom_id res chain seq x y z
N MET A 1 17.38 6.03 -9.23
CA MET A 1 15.93 5.76 -9.26
C MET A 1 15.67 4.67 -10.27
N ASN A 2 14.88 3.68 -9.91
CA ASN A 2 14.43 2.66 -10.83
C ASN A 2 13.35 3.25 -11.78
N ARG A 3 12.99 2.54 -12.82
CA ARG A 3 11.89 2.90 -13.71
C ARG A 3 10.61 2.21 -13.28
N GLN A 4 9.48 2.77 -13.66
CA GLN A 4 8.19 2.11 -13.54
C GLN A 4 8.19 0.80 -14.35
N GLU A 5 7.76 -0.29 -13.72
CA GLU A 5 7.70 -1.62 -14.33
C GLU A 5 6.30 -1.89 -14.91
N GLY A 6 6.26 -2.75 -15.93
CA GLY A 6 5.01 -3.11 -16.61
C GLY A 6 4.33 -4.35 -16.01
N VAL A 7 3.16 -4.69 -16.55
CA VAL A 7 2.30 -5.78 -16.09
C VAL A 7 3.00 -7.15 -16.02
N ASP A 8 3.92 -7.44 -16.94
CA ASP A 8 4.64 -8.72 -16.97
C ASP A 8 5.59 -8.89 -15.79
N PHE A 9 6.18 -7.80 -15.30
CA PHE A 9 6.98 -7.81 -14.08
C PHE A 9 6.11 -8.20 -12.87
N TYR A 10 4.96 -7.54 -12.71
CA TYR A 10 4.07 -7.81 -11.58
C TYR A 10 3.38 -9.17 -11.66
N ASN A 11 3.06 -9.67 -12.85
CA ASN A 11 2.59 -11.04 -13.02
C ASN A 11 3.59 -12.06 -12.46
N ARG A 12 4.90 -11.85 -12.68
CA ARG A 12 5.94 -12.71 -12.09
C ARG A 12 6.03 -12.55 -10.57
N VAL A 13 5.99 -11.31 -10.06
CA VAL A 13 6.00 -11.04 -8.62
C VAL A 13 4.85 -11.75 -7.92
N HIS A 14 3.66 -11.70 -8.51
CA HIS A 14 2.45 -12.30 -7.93
C HIS A 14 2.39 -13.83 -8.08
N SER A 15 3.11 -14.43 -9.02
CA SER A 15 3.11 -15.89 -9.22
C SER A 15 3.74 -16.67 -8.08
N GLU A 16 4.57 -16.05 -7.24
CA GLU A 16 5.39 -16.74 -6.23
C GLU A 16 4.79 -16.72 -4.81
N SER A 17 3.61 -16.14 -4.59
CA SER A 17 3.15 -15.77 -3.26
C SER A 17 1.87 -16.49 -2.80
N ASN A 18 1.99 -17.72 -2.30
CA ASN A 18 0.89 -18.43 -1.63
C ASN A 18 1.23 -18.73 -0.15
N VAL A 19 1.46 -17.68 0.64
CA VAL A 19 1.70 -17.80 2.09
C VAL A 19 0.48 -17.30 2.87
N PRO A 20 0.22 -17.82 4.09
CA PRO A 20 -0.78 -17.22 4.99
C PRO A 20 -0.46 -15.75 5.26
N VAL A 21 -1.49 -14.89 5.33
CA VAL A 21 -1.31 -13.44 5.55
C VAL A 21 -0.48 -13.13 6.80
N THR A 22 -0.64 -13.91 7.88
CA THR A 22 0.13 -13.75 9.13
C THR A 22 1.63 -13.98 8.98
N ARG A 23 2.07 -14.58 7.88
CA ARG A 23 3.48 -14.81 7.53
C ARG A 23 3.99 -13.86 6.44
N ALA A 24 3.11 -13.02 5.89
CA ALA A 24 3.53 -12.03 4.92
C ALA A 24 4.41 -10.96 5.58
N LEU A 25 5.41 -10.49 4.84
CA LEU A 25 6.28 -9.39 5.29
C LEU A 25 5.46 -8.16 5.69
N TYR A 26 4.38 -7.90 4.96
CA TYR A 26 3.51 -6.74 5.13
C TYR A 26 2.49 -6.88 6.27
N TYR A 27 2.41 -8.03 6.95
CA TYR A 27 1.38 -8.27 7.96
C TYR A 27 1.26 -7.15 9.03
N PRO A 28 2.36 -6.65 9.64
CA PRO A 28 2.26 -5.55 10.60
C PRO A 28 1.71 -4.25 10.00
N LEU A 29 2.03 -3.98 8.72
CA LEU A 29 1.51 -2.84 7.97
C LEU A 29 0.00 -2.99 7.75
N LEU A 30 -0.42 -4.14 7.20
CA LEU A 30 -1.83 -4.43 6.90
C LEU A 30 -2.70 -4.41 8.16
N ARG A 31 -2.17 -4.90 9.30
CA ARG A 31 -2.84 -4.78 10.60
C ARG A 31 -3.14 -3.33 10.96
N LYS A 32 -2.20 -2.42 10.76
CA LYS A 32 -2.39 -0.99 11.03
C LYS A 32 -3.41 -0.35 10.09
N VAL A 33 -3.46 -0.78 8.83
CA VAL A 33 -4.49 -0.37 7.88
C VAL A 33 -5.88 -0.80 8.38
N VAL A 34 -6.07 -2.08 8.73
CA VAL A 34 -7.35 -2.61 9.24
C VAL A 34 -7.76 -1.92 10.54
N GLU A 35 -6.82 -1.68 11.47
CA GLU A 35 -7.08 -0.93 12.72
C GLU A 35 -7.58 0.49 12.42
N ASN A 36 -6.98 1.18 11.44
CA ASN A 36 -7.42 2.51 11.02
C ASN A 36 -8.84 2.49 10.45
N LEU A 37 -9.13 1.59 9.52
CA LEU A 37 -10.45 1.46 8.89
C LEU A 37 -11.55 1.21 9.93
N ARG A 38 -11.32 0.32 10.88
CA ARG A 38 -12.25 0.03 11.98
C ARG A 38 -12.42 1.21 12.93
N GLY A 39 -11.32 1.85 13.31
CA GLY A 39 -11.33 2.99 14.22
C GLY A 39 -12.12 4.18 13.69
N HIS A 40 -12.21 4.32 12.37
CA HIS A 40 -12.96 5.40 11.70
C HIS A 40 -14.32 4.94 11.16
N GLY A 41 -14.76 3.71 11.44
CA GLY A 41 -16.10 3.21 11.09
C GLY A 41 -16.37 3.15 9.58
N ARG A 42 -15.34 2.87 8.76
CA ARG A 42 -15.44 2.88 7.30
C ARG A 42 -16.24 1.68 6.80
N ARG A 43 -17.14 1.89 5.83
CA ARG A 43 -18.12 0.87 5.43
C ARG A 43 -18.12 0.48 3.96
N SER A 44 -17.54 1.30 3.11
CA SER A 44 -17.48 1.05 1.67
C SER A 44 -16.07 1.35 1.17
N ILE A 45 -15.30 0.30 0.89
CA ILE A 45 -13.87 0.37 0.61
C ILE A 45 -13.61 0.04 -0.85
N LEU A 46 -12.84 0.90 -1.52
CA LEU A 46 -12.17 0.61 -2.78
C LEU A 46 -10.67 0.47 -2.52
N GLU A 47 -10.09 -0.69 -2.81
CA GLU A 47 -8.64 -0.93 -2.74
C GLU A 47 -8.01 -0.80 -4.12
N VAL A 48 -7.03 0.11 -4.23
CA VAL A 48 -6.18 0.31 -5.41
C VAL A 48 -4.95 -0.55 -5.27
N GLY A 49 -4.70 -1.44 -6.26
CA GLY A 49 -3.58 -2.37 -6.21
C GLY A 49 -3.79 -3.46 -5.15
N CYS A 50 -4.86 -4.23 -5.27
CA CYS A 50 -5.20 -5.27 -4.28
C CYS A 50 -4.20 -6.44 -4.20
N GLY A 51 -3.28 -6.53 -5.15
CA GLY A 51 -2.24 -7.56 -5.20
C GLY A 51 -2.82 -8.96 -5.04
N ASN A 52 -2.17 -9.78 -4.22
CA ASN A 52 -2.62 -11.16 -3.94
C ASN A 52 -3.74 -11.26 -2.89
N GLY A 53 -4.44 -10.15 -2.57
CA GLY A 53 -5.62 -10.13 -1.70
C GLY A 53 -5.32 -10.28 -0.20
N PHE A 54 -4.10 -10.00 0.26
CA PHE A 54 -3.76 -10.13 1.68
C PHE A 54 -4.57 -9.18 2.57
N LEU A 55 -4.69 -7.91 2.16
CA LEU A 55 -5.47 -6.93 2.91
C LEU A 55 -6.96 -7.24 2.81
N ALA A 56 -7.44 -7.61 1.62
CA ALA A 56 -8.80 -8.03 1.38
C ALA A 56 -9.22 -9.19 2.32
N GLU A 57 -8.38 -10.25 2.41
CA GLU A 57 -8.63 -11.38 3.33
C GLU A 57 -8.80 -10.90 4.78
N MET A 58 -7.94 -10.00 5.26
CA MET A 58 -8.03 -9.47 6.62
C MET A 58 -9.29 -8.61 6.82
N ILE A 59 -9.61 -7.76 5.86
CA ILE A 59 -10.82 -6.92 5.92
C ILE A 59 -12.07 -7.80 5.97
N LEU A 60 -12.21 -8.76 5.08
CA LEU A 60 -13.40 -9.62 4.98
C LEU A 60 -13.59 -10.52 6.21
N LEU A 61 -12.49 -10.94 6.85
CA LEU A 61 -12.54 -11.76 8.06
C LEU A 61 -12.85 -10.97 9.33
N GLU A 62 -12.38 -9.72 9.40
CA GLU A 62 -12.38 -8.97 10.66
C GLU A 62 -13.34 -7.78 10.68
N TYR A 63 -13.86 -7.36 9.52
CA TYR A 63 -14.57 -6.11 9.40
C TYR A 63 -15.75 -6.20 8.43
N ALA A 64 -16.96 -5.97 8.93
CA ALA A 64 -18.17 -5.98 8.10
C ALA A 64 -18.29 -4.67 7.30
N CYS A 65 -17.90 -4.69 6.03
CA CYS A 65 -18.01 -3.58 5.10
C CYS A 65 -18.26 -4.07 3.68
N ALA A 66 -18.75 -3.17 2.81
CA ALA A 66 -18.69 -3.38 1.38
C ALA A 66 -17.23 -3.19 0.92
N TYR A 67 -16.74 -4.12 0.13
CA TYR A 67 -15.36 -4.09 -0.36
C TYR A 67 -15.31 -4.35 -1.85
N ARG A 68 -14.48 -3.62 -2.55
CA ARG A 68 -14.01 -3.92 -3.90
C ARG A 68 -12.53 -3.63 -4.02
N GLY A 69 -11.81 -4.43 -4.79
CA GLY A 69 -10.40 -4.22 -5.07
C GLY A 69 -10.08 -4.38 -6.54
N PHE A 70 -9.09 -3.65 -7.03
CA PHE A 70 -8.59 -3.84 -8.37
C PHE A 70 -7.06 -3.87 -8.41
N ASP A 71 -6.55 -4.54 -9.43
CA ASP A 71 -5.13 -4.54 -9.78
C ASP A 71 -4.99 -4.56 -11.30
N PHE A 72 -3.90 -4.00 -11.83
CA PHE A 72 -3.66 -4.04 -13.27
C PHE A 72 -3.11 -5.39 -13.74
N SER A 73 -2.54 -6.18 -12.82
CA SER A 73 -2.07 -7.55 -13.04
C SER A 73 -3.25 -8.55 -12.98
N PRO A 74 -3.58 -9.24 -14.08
CA PRO A 74 -4.60 -10.29 -14.05
C PRO A 74 -4.23 -11.45 -13.10
N MET A 75 -2.93 -11.70 -12.88
CA MET A 75 -2.46 -12.71 -11.93
C MET A 75 -2.78 -12.31 -10.48
N ALA A 76 -2.59 -11.03 -10.14
CA ALA A 76 -2.95 -10.51 -8.83
C ALA A 76 -4.45 -10.65 -8.56
N VAL A 77 -5.29 -10.24 -9.51
CA VAL A 77 -6.76 -10.36 -9.42
C VAL A 77 -7.20 -11.82 -9.22
N GLN A 78 -6.61 -12.75 -9.97
CA GLN A 78 -6.90 -14.18 -9.81
C GLN A 78 -6.50 -14.67 -8.41
N ASN A 79 -5.30 -14.34 -7.95
CA ASN A 79 -4.81 -14.76 -6.63
C ASN A 79 -5.65 -14.17 -5.48
N ALA A 80 -6.10 -12.91 -5.61
CA ALA A 80 -6.99 -12.28 -4.63
C ALA A 80 -8.35 -12.98 -4.58
N SER A 81 -8.91 -13.33 -5.75
CA SER A 81 -10.16 -14.10 -5.90
C SER A 81 -10.04 -15.47 -5.24
N ASP A 82 -8.96 -16.20 -5.54
CA ASP A 82 -8.73 -17.55 -5.01
C ASP A 82 -8.49 -17.54 -3.49
N ARG A 83 -7.77 -16.51 -3.00
CA ARG A 83 -7.46 -16.33 -1.57
C ARG A 83 -8.72 -16.09 -0.75
N THR A 84 -9.57 -15.23 -1.22
CA THR A 84 -10.77 -14.81 -0.48
C THR A 84 -11.99 -15.68 -0.73
N GLY A 85 -12.03 -16.41 -1.84
CA GLY A 85 -13.21 -17.14 -2.31
C GLY A 85 -14.32 -16.23 -2.87
N HIS A 86 -14.01 -14.96 -3.16
CA HIS A 86 -14.97 -13.93 -3.58
C HIS A 86 -14.52 -13.24 -4.88
N PRO A 87 -14.57 -13.94 -6.04
CA PRO A 87 -14.12 -13.38 -7.31
C PRO A 87 -14.90 -12.13 -7.75
N GLU A 88 -16.14 -11.97 -7.31
CA GLU A 88 -17.01 -10.82 -7.63
C GLU A 88 -16.52 -9.51 -7.01
N LEU A 89 -15.64 -9.58 -6.01
CA LEU A 89 -15.11 -8.40 -5.34
C LEU A 89 -13.91 -7.78 -6.07
N PHE A 90 -13.31 -8.52 -7.01
CA PHE A 90 -12.08 -8.10 -7.66
C PHE A 90 -12.26 -7.91 -9.17
N PHE A 91 -11.54 -6.92 -9.70
CA PHE A 91 -11.54 -6.68 -11.14
C PHE A 91 -10.18 -6.17 -11.61
N ARG A 92 -9.90 -6.38 -12.89
CA ARG A 92 -8.72 -5.81 -13.52
C ARG A 92 -8.96 -4.32 -13.79
N GLY A 93 -8.08 -3.45 -13.27
CA GLY A 93 -8.17 -2.01 -13.43
C GLY A 93 -6.78 -1.36 -13.44
N ASP A 94 -6.68 -0.20 -14.05
CA ASP A 94 -5.48 0.64 -14.01
C ASP A 94 -5.74 1.81 -13.06
N ALA A 95 -4.78 2.11 -12.19
CA ALA A 95 -4.88 3.22 -11.24
C ALA A 95 -4.96 4.61 -11.93
N LEU A 96 -4.50 4.71 -13.17
CA LEU A 96 -4.59 5.91 -14.00
C LEU A 96 -5.84 5.95 -14.90
N ASP A 97 -6.69 4.91 -14.86
CA ASP A 97 -7.96 4.90 -15.57
C ASP A 97 -9.09 5.37 -14.63
N PRO A 98 -9.77 6.50 -14.90
CA PRO A 98 -10.85 7.00 -14.05
C PRO A 98 -12.01 6.01 -13.88
N ARG A 99 -12.20 5.09 -14.83
CA ARG A 99 -13.22 4.03 -14.74
C ARG A 99 -12.95 3.05 -13.60
N SER A 100 -11.68 2.86 -13.22
CA SER A 100 -11.31 1.98 -12.10
C SER A 100 -11.77 2.53 -10.75
N CYS A 101 -11.94 3.84 -10.63
CA CYS A 101 -12.41 4.53 -9.41
C CYS A 101 -13.86 5.02 -9.50
N ALA A 102 -14.63 4.64 -10.53
CA ALA A 102 -15.99 5.15 -10.77
C ALA A 102 -17.07 4.57 -9.84
N SER A 103 -16.78 3.52 -9.06
CA SER A 103 -17.73 2.94 -8.12
C SER A 103 -17.98 3.85 -6.91
N GLU A 104 -19.11 3.64 -6.23
CA GLU A 104 -19.38 4.31 -4.96
C GLU A 104 -18.53 3.71 -3.83
N TYR A 105 -17.82 4.56 -3.10
CA TYR A 105 -17.07 4.21 -1.89
C TYR A 105 -16.97 5.43 -0.96
N ASP A 106 -16.82 5.21 0.33
CA ASP A 106 -16.51 6.24 1.32
C ASP A 106 -15.02 6.27 1.68
N THR A 107 -14.30 5.23 1.32
CA THR A 107 -12.89 5.05 1.65
C THR A 107 -12.12 4.46 0.49
N ILE A 108 -10.95 5.03 0.22
CA ILE A 108 -9.98 4.46 -0.69
C ILE A 108 -8.77 3.98 0.10
N VAL A 109 -8.29 2.78 -0.22
CA VAL A 109 -7.07 2.20 0.34
C VAL A 109 -6.08 1.99 -0.79
N CYS A 110 -4.84 2.45 -0.59
CA CYS A 110 -3.78 2.35 -1.58
C CYS A 110 -2.47 2.00 -0.87
N THR A 111 -2.14 0.70 -0.83
CA THR A 111 -0.99 0.20 -0.08
C THR A 111 0.10 -0.30 -1.01
N GLU A 112 1.30 0.29 -0.92
CA GLU A 112 2.48 -0.12 -1.71
C GLU A 112 2.21 -0.07 -3.22
N VAL A 113 1.64 1.06 -3.70
CA VAL A 113 1.31 1.28 -5.11
C VAL A 113 1.87 2.60 -5.63
N LEU A 114 1.71 3.71 -4.90
CA LEU A 114 2.06 5.05 -5.37
C LEU A 114 3.56 5.20 -5.69
N GLU A 115 4.41 4.48 -5.00
CA GLU A 115 5.85 4.44 -5.23
C GLU A 115 6.26 3.77 -6.54
N HIS A 116 5.37 3.01 -7.15
CA HIS A 116 5.59 2.31 -8.40
C HIS A 116 5.14 3.09 -9.64
N ILE A 117 4.37 4.17 -9.47
CA ILE A 117 3.75 4.93 -10.57
C ILE A 117 4.38 6.31 -10.68
N ASP A 118 4.94 6.64 -11.85
CA ASP A 118 5.55 7.95 -12.08
C ASP A 118 4.55 9.09 -11.86
N ALA A 119 3.31 8.92 -12.32
CA ALA A 119 2.19 9.87 -12.21
C ALA A 119 1.30 9.62 -10.97
N ASP A 120 1.89 9.32 -9.81
CA ASP A 120 1.17 8.99 -8.57
C ASP A 120 0.19 10.08 -8.10
N LEU A 121 0.50 11.35 -8.35
CA LEU A 121 -0.42 12.45 -8.03
C LEU A 121 -1.66 12.43 -8.93
N ASP A 122 -1.53 12.00 -10.18
CA ASP A 122 -2.67 11.86 -11.09
C ASP A 122 -3.58 10.71 -10.65
N VAL A 123 -3.00 9.62 -10.11
CA VAL A 123 -3.79 8.56 -9.46
C VAL A 123 -4.69 9.12 -8.36
N ILE A 124 -4.11 9.93 -7.46
CA ILE A 124 -4.87 10.53 -6.34
C ILE A 124 -5.92 11.52 -6.84
N ARG A 125 -5.66 12.24 -7.93
CA ARG A 125 -6.65 13.15 -8.54
C ARG A 125 -7.90 12.44 -9.04
N LEU A 126 -7.80 11.18 -9.43
CA LEU A 126 -8.94 10.38 -9.89
C LEU A 126 -9.82 9.86 -8.75
N TRP A 127 -9.37 9.96 -7.52
CA TRP A 127 -10.13 9.51 -6.36
C TRP A 127 -11.30 10.46 -6.07
N ARG A 128 -12.36 9.89 -5.49
CA ARG A 128 -13.56 10.64 -5.12
C ARG A 128 -13.25 11.69 -4.04
N ASP A 129 -13.64 12.93 -4.30
CA ASP A 129 -13.51 14.03 -3.34
C ASP A 129 -14.28 13.73 -2.05
N GLY A 130 -13.70 14.07 -0.92
CA GLY A 130 -14.26 13.81 0.41
C GLY A 130 -14.13 12.36 0.89
N SER A 131 -13.61 11.43 0.07
CA SER A 131 -13.34 10.07 0.54
C SER A 131 -12.22 10.04 1.57
N TRP A 132 -12.33 9.10 2.51
CA TRP A 132 -11.23 8.79 3.41
C TRP A 132 -10.13 8.04 2.67
N CYS A 133 -8.90 8.49 2.81
CA CYS A 133 -7.73 7.88 2.19
C CYS A 133 -6.88 7.19 3.25
N VAL A 134 -6.49 5.93 3.01
CA VAL A 134 -5.52 5.19 3.81
C VAL A 134 -4.45 4.67 2.86
N CYS A 135 -3.25 5.24 2.95
CA CYS A 135 -2.18 4.98 2.00
C CYS A 135 -0.91 4.56 2.72
N THR A 136 -0.09 3.75 2.01
CA THR A 136 1.26 3.43 2.47
C THR A 136 2.29 3.66 1.39
N VAL A 137 3.50 4.04 1.80
CA VAL A 137 4.67 4.18 0.93
C VAL A 137 5.93 3.76 1.68
N PRO A 138 6.96 3.21 1.00
CA PRO A 138 8.17 2.72 1.63
C PRO A 138 9.15 3.84 2.01
N ASN A 139 10.02 3.55 2.99
CA ASN A 139 11.20 4.37 3.27
C ASN A 139 12.51 3.76 2.75
N PHE A 140 12.43 2.82 1.85
CA PHE A 140 13.59 2.12 1.27
C PHE A 140 13.45 2.00 -0.24
N ASP A 141 14.61 1.97 -0.92
CA ASP A 141 14.66 1.71 -2.35
C ASP A 141 14.51 0.21 -2.64
N TYR A 142 13.75 -0.12 -3.68
CA TYR A 142 13.55 -1.49 -4.14
C TYR A 142 13.31 -1.52 -5.66
N VAL A 143 13.47 -2.69 -6.26
CA VAL A 143 13.19 -2.87 -7.70
C VAL A 143 11.73 -2.52 -8.00
N GLY A 144 11.52 -1.66 -9.00
CA GLY A 144 10.20 -1.16 -9.36
C GLY A 144 9.76 0.10 -8.60
N HIS A 145 10.47 0.51 -7.55
CA HIS A 145 10.19 1.80 -6.90
C HIS A 145 10.75 2.95 -7.73
N VAL A 146 9.91 3.83 -8.23
CA VAL A 146 10.31 5.10 -8.85
C VAL A 146 10.56 6.18 -7.80
N ARG A 147 10.09 5.96 -6.55
CA ARG A 147 10.34 6.81 -5.38
C ARG A 147 10.31 6.03 -4.07
N PHE A 148 10.89 6.63 -3.04
CA PHE A 148 10.75 6.26 -1.63
C PHE A 148 10.92 7.52 -0.78
N PHE A 149 10.51 7.46 0.47
CA PHE A 149 10.50 8.61 1.37
C PHE A 149 11.40 8.37 2.57
N ARG A 150 12.11 9.39 3.01
CA ARG A 150 13.02 9.30 4.17
C ARG A 150 12.35 9.76 5.46
N THR A 151 11.44 10.72 5.35
CA THR A 151 10.79 11.36 6.49
C THR A 151 9.27 11.43 6.31
N PRO A 152 8.49 11.53 7.42
CA PRO A 152 7.06 11.81 7.34
C PRO A 152 6.74 13.11 6.61
N ASP A 153 7.62 14.12 6.76
CA ASP A 153 7.42 15.45 6.14
C ASP A 153 7.51 15.37 4.61
N GLU A 154 8.41 14.52 4.07
CA GLU A 154 8.48 14.28 2.62
C GLU A 154 7.16 13.69 2.07
N VAL A 155 6.51 12.80 2.83
CA VAL A 155 5.20 12.24 2.48
C VAL A 155 4.13 13.32 2.53
N ALA A 156 4.09 14.10 3.62
CA ALA A 156 3.14 15.18 3.81
C ALA A 156 3.28 16.27 2.73
N VAL A 157 4.49 16.67 2.38
CA VAL A 157 4.75 17.64 1.32
C VAL A 157 4.29 17.12 -0.04
N ARG A 158 4.54 15.83 -0.35
CA ARG A 158 4.19 15.29 -1.67
C ARG A 158 2.68 15.16 -1.87
N TYR A 159 1.97 14.67 -0.87
CA TYR A 159 0.55 14.31 -1.02
C TYR A 159 -0.43 15.29 -0.37
N GLY A 160 0.07 16.22 0.45
CA GLY A 160 -0.74 17.14 1.25
C GLY A 160 -1.57 18.15 0.46
N GLU A 161 -1.21 18.42 -0.80
CA GLU A 161 -2.05 19.27 -1.67
C GLU A 161 -3.34 18.55 -2.15
N LEU A 162 -3.34 17.23 -2.16
CA LEU A 162 -4.45 16.40 -2.65
C LEU A 162 -5.20 15.66 -1.54
N ILE A 163 -4.54 15.42 -0.41
CA ILE A 163 -5.11 14.76 0.76
C ILE A 163 -4.86 15.64 1.98
N ASP A 164 -5.93 16.00 2.68
CA ASP A 164 -5.83 16.65 4.00
C ASP A 164 -5.35 15.60 5.03
N ILE A 165 -4.01 15.46 5.11
CA ILE A 165 -3.35 14.41 5.88
C ILE A 165 -3.43 14.73 7.37
N ILE A 166 -4.06 13.86 8.15
CA ILE A 166 -4.18 14.01 9.61
C ILE A 166 -2.88 13.55 10.29
N THR A 167 -2.26 12.47 9.80
CA THR A 167 -1.04 11.93 10.39
C THR A 167 -0.28 11.03 9.43
N VAL A 168 1.03 10.89 9.70
CA VAL A 168 1.92 9.95 9.03
C VAL A 168 2.62 9.10 10.10
N ILE A 169 2.39 7.79 10.07
CA ILE A 169 2.87 6.82 11.07
C ILE A 169 4.03 6.01 10.47
N ARG A 170 5.09 5.82 11.25
CA ARG A 170 6.21 4.93 10.90
C ARG A 170 5.91 3.50 11.32
N ILE A 171 6.03 2.55 10.41
CA ILE A 171 5.85 1.11 10.65
C ILE A 171 7.13 0.39 10.26
N ALA A 172 7.86 -0.13 11.26
CA ALA A 172 9.11 -0.83 11.02
C ALA A 172 8.87 -2.21 10.35
N ARG A 173 9.81 -2.61 9.49
CA ARG A 173 9.82 -3.97 8.94
C ARG A 173 10.04 -4.99 10.05
N PRO A 174 9.32 -6.12 10.03
CA PRO A 174 9.55 -7.19 10.99
C PRO A 174 10.91 -7.87 10.75
N ILE A 175 11.63 -8.18 11.82
CA ILE A 175 12.93 -8.84 11.74
C ILE A 175 12.76 -10.29 11.27
N MET A 176 11.71 -10.96 11.74
CA MET A 176 11.36 -12.35 11.39
C MET A 176 9.89 -12.41 10.98
N PRO A 177 9.55 -12.06 9.73
CA PRO A 177 8.15 -12.01 9.30
C PRO A 177 7.45 -13.37 9.37
N ASP A 178 8.19 -14.46 9.10
CA ASP A 178 7.68 -15.83 9.05
C ASP A 178 8.03 -16.66 10.30
N GLY A 179 8.66 -16.04 11.31
CA GLY A 179 9.14 -16.72 12.52
C GLY A 179 10.26 -17.76 12.28
N ARG A 180 10.84 -17.79 11.07
CA ARG A 180 11.86 -18.78 10.72
C ARG A 180 13.26 -18.27 11.00
N ILE A 181 14.04 -19.06 11.71
CA ILE A 181 15.45 -18.78 11.99
C ILE A 181 16.28 -18.55 10.71
N ARG A 182 15.91 -19.20 9.60
CA ARG A 182 16.56 -19.02 8.30
C ARG A 182 16.40 -17.60 7.77
N THR A 183 15.22 -16.97 7.92
CA THR A 183 14.98 -15.59 7.53
C THR A 183 15.79 -14.63 8.41
N TYR A 184 15.86 -14.89 9.71
CA TYR A 184 16.73 -14.15 10.62
C TYR A 184 18.21 -14.25 10.21
N LEU A 185 18.73 -15.45 9.97
CA LEU A 185 20.12 -15.66 9.54
C LEU A 185 20.42 -15.01 8.18
N ARG A 186 19.47 -15.06 7.24
CA ARG A 186 19.60 -14.34 5.96
C ARG A 186 19.69 -12.84 6.17
N ASN A 187 18.83 -12.26 7.00
CA ASN A 187 18.83 -10.86 7.32
C ASN A 187 20.11 -10.44 8.06
N LEU A 188 20.62 -11.29 8.97
CA LEU A 188 21.92 -11.11 9.63
C LEU A 188 23.07 -11.09 8.62
N ARG A 189 23.02 -11.93 7.58
CA ARG A 189 24.02 -11.95 6.50
C ARG A 189 24.03 -10.64 5.72
N TRP A 190 22.86 -10.03 5.49
CA TRP A 190 22.77 -8.71 4.86
C TRP A 190 23.31 -7.57 5.74
N SER A 191 23.34 -7.73 7.06
CA SER A 191 23.96 -6.76 7.97
C SER A 191 25.48 -6.70 7.86
N ARG A 192 26.08 -7.66 7.15
CA ARG A 192 27.52 -7.71 6.87
C ARG A 192 27.94 -6.56 5.95
N ASP A 193 27.06 -6.19 5.01
CA ASP A 193 27.27 -5.11 4.05
C ASP A 193 26.87 -3.73 4.62
N ASP A 194 26.07 -3.74 5.69
CA ASP A 194 25.64 -2.55 6.41
C ASP A 194 25.59 -2.83 7.93
N PRO A 195 26.68 -2.58 8.67
CA PRO A 195 26.76 -2.84 10.11
C PRO A 195 25.69 -2.11 10.94
N SER A 196 25.13 -1.01 10.41
CA SER A 196 24.06 -0.29 11.09
C SER A 196 22.79 -1.12 11.28
N ARG A 197 22.54 -2.05 10.37
CA ARG A 197 21.40 -2.99 10.43
C ARG A 197 21.53 -3.97 11.60
N PHE A 198 22.77 -4.31 12.01
CA PHE A 198 22.97 -5.21 13.16
C PHE A 198 22.35 -4.65 14.44
N LEU A 199 22.41 -3.34 14.66
CA LEU A 199 21.77 -2.70 15.81
C LEU A 199 20.25 -2.77 15.74
N GLY A 200 19.67 -2.77 14.52
CA GLY A 200 18.25 -3.02 14.32
C GLY A 200 17.83 -4.43 14.76
N PHE A 201 18.67 -5.47 14.51
CA PHE A 201 18.41 -6.82 14.98
C PHE A 201 18.47 -6.97 16.51
N LEU A 202 19.16 -6.09 17.20
CA LEU A 202 19.19 -6.03 18.66
C LEU A 202 17.97 -5.25 19.23
N GLY A 203 17.00 -4.87 18.39
CA GLY A 203 15.81 -4.11 18.81
C GLY A 203 16.04 -2.62 19.01
N ILE A 204 17.20 -2.11 18.58
CA ILE A 204 17.59 -0.70 18.73
C ILE A 204 17.29 0.03 17.40
N GLN A 205 16.31 0.94 17.40
CA GLN A 205 15.93 1.79 16.25
C GLN A 205 15.65 1.00 14.96
N THR A 206 14.61 0.17 15.00
CA THR A 206 14.30 -0.75 13.90
C THR A 206 13.88 -0.05 12.61
N PHE A 207 13.15 1.07 12.67
CA PHE A 207 12.69 1.78 11.48
C PHE A 207 13.85 2.40 10.70
N ASP A 208 14.69 3.18 11.34
CA ASP A 208 15.76 3.93 10.68
C ASP A 208 16.89 3.05 10.13
N ARG A 209 16.99 1.80 10.63
CA ARG A 209 18.05 0.86 10.24
C ARG A 209 17.60 -0.27 9.33
N LEU A 210 16.41 -0.79 9.54
CA LEU A 210 15.86 -1.90 8.77
C LEU A 210 14.93 -1.44 7.65
N GLY A 211 14.55 -0.17 7.69
CA GLY A 211 13.51 0.36 6.84
C GLY A 211 12.12 -0.06 7.29
N GLY A 212 11.14 0.44 6.60
CA GLY A 212 9.74 0.18 6.89
C GLY A 212 8.85 0.98 5.96
N TRP A 213 7.69 1.33 6.46
CA TRP A 213 6.68 2.03 5.68
C TRP A 213 6.16 3.24 6.43
N PHE A 214 5.75 4.24 5.68
CA PHE A 214 4.91 5.31 6.16
C PHE A 214 3.46 4.95 5.84
N LEU A 215 2.63 4.83 6.87
CA LEU A 215 1.18 4.81 6.74
C LEU A 215 0.68 6.23 6.95
N PHE A 216 -0.04 6.77 5.99
CA PHE A 216 -0.69 8.07 6.13
C PHE A 216 -2.17 7.97 5.77
N TYR A 217 -2.97 8.83 6.41
CA TYR A 217 -4.39 8.88 6.18
C TYR A 217 -4.97 10.28 6.39
N GLY A 218 -6.10 10.52 5.75
CA GLY A 218 -6.79 11.79 5.77
C GLY A 218 -7.97 11.80 4.81
N THR A 219 -8.45 12.97 4.47
CA THR A 219 -9.57 13.14 3.56
C THR A 219 -9.08 13.63 2.20
N LYS A 220 -9.57 13.05 1.11
CA LYS A 220 -9.31 13.55 -0.24
C LYS A 220 -9.87 14.97 -0.36
N GLY A 221 -8.99 15.92 -0.65
CA GLY A 221 -9.37 17.31 -0.88
C GLY A 221 -10.29 17.47 -2.08
N GLN A 222 -11.10 18.52 -2.09
CA GLN A 222 -11.86 18.90 -3.27
C GLN A 222 -10.93 19.45 -4.34
N GLN A 223 -11.07 18.99 -5.57
CA GLN A 223 -10.44 19.67 -6.68
C GLN A 223 -11.16 21.01 -6.84
N VAL A 224 -10.44 22.10 -6.58
CA VAL A 224 -10.94 23.42 -6.95
C VAL A 224 -11.05 23.40 -8.47
N GLY A 225 -12.28 23.28 -8.96
CA GLY A 225 -12.56 23.30 -10.40
C GLY A 225 -11.93 24.55 -10.99
N GLY A 226 -10.99 24.34 -11.93
CA GLY A 226 -10.44 25.46 -12.70
C GLY A 226 -11.62 26.22 -13.29
N THR A 227 -11.81 27.44 -12.84
CA THR A 227 -12.70 28.37 -13.50
C THR A 227 -12.23 28.50 -14.94
N ASP A 228 -13.02 27.96 -15.86
CA ASP A 228 -12.85 28.15 -17.30
C ASP A 228 -13.03 29.68 -17.55
N ASP A 229 -11.94 30.40 -17.42
CA ASP A 229 -11.89 31.84 -17.72
C ASP A 229 -11.68 31.99 -19.22
N ARG A 230 -12.69 31.55 -19.99
CA ARG A 230 -12.85 31.90 -21.40
C ARG A 230 -13.93 33.00 -21.48
N ARG A 231 -13.49 34.22 -21.37
CA ARG A 231 -14.16 35.36 -21.94
C ARG A 231 -13.27 36.07 -22.92
#